data_76590d8468fda6084405eae747d72db2
#
_entry.id   76590d8468fda6084405eae747d72db2
#
_cell.length_a   1.000
_cell.length_b   1.000
_cell.length_c   1.000
_cell.angle_alpha   90.00
_cell.angle_beta   90.00
_cell.angle_gamma   90.00
#
_symmetry.space_group_name_H-M   'P 1'
#
loop_
_entity.id
_entity.type
_entity.pdbx_description
1 polymer ?
#
loop_
_entity_poly.entity_id
_entity_poly.type
_entity_poly.pdbx_seq_one_letter_code
_entity_poly.pdbx_strand_id
1 'polypeptide(L)'
;MVMGFLGQPAFSSENSSAPSRTLIIYFSQPEEMKPGAVDGFSGASVLQKNTPETGSTQFVAQLIQKQTHGDLYRIETAPPYPRQHDALLRVAEKEQQTNARPSLKTPLPDLSNYDTIYVGYPIWWYTMPMVIYSLFEQNDFAGKTVIPFTTHGGSRLADSLRQIARMQPQARLVTRALSISRNDVSGPDVPAQVEQWVKQVQPQR
;
A
#
# COMPACT_ATOMS: atom_id res chain seq x y z
N MET A 1 32.74 -28.55 58.67
CA MET A 1 33.13 -27.70 57.53
C MET A 1 32.02 -27.87 56.50
N VAL A 2 31.06 -26.96 56.49
CA VAL A 2 29.89 -27.06 55.60
C VAL A 2 30.02 -25.98 54.56
N MET A 3 30.23 -26.38 53.31
CA MET A 3 30.28 -25.46 52.14
C MET A 3 28.85 -25.19 51.68
N GLY A 4 28.41 -23.93 51.85
CA GLY A 4 27.16 -23.46 51.27
C GLY A 4 27.33 -23.09 49.78
N PHE A 5 26.50 -23.73 48.93
CA PHE A 5 26.35 -23.35 47.53
C PHE A 5 25.41 -22.12 47.46
N LEU A 6 25.98 -20.99 47.07
CA LEU A 6 25.21 -19.80 46.68
C LEU A 6 24.73 -19.99 45.25
N GLY A 7 23.41 -20.23 45.11
CA GLY A 7 22.77 -20.22 43.80
C GLY A 7 22.71 -18.81 43.23
N GLN A 8 23.25 -18.65 42.01
CA GLN A 8 23.10 -17.42 41.22
C GLN A 8 21.69 -17.30 40.70
N PRO A 9 21.04 -16.14 40.76
CA PRO A 9 19.75 -15.94 40.11
C PRO A 9 19.96 -15.94 38.58
N ALA A 10 19.16 -16.78 37.89
CA ALA A 10 19.06 -16.77 36.45
C ALA A 10 18.43 -15.45 36.00
N PHE A 11 19.21 -14.62 35.32
CA PHE A 11 18.68 -13.47 34.59
C PHE A 11 17.83 -13.98 33.43
N SER A 12 16.52 -13.96 33.59
CA SER A 12 15.60 -14.07 32.48
C SER A 12 15.79 -12.84 31.60
N SER A 13 16.39 -13.01 30.43
CA SER A 13 16.38 -11.99 29.40
C SER A 13 14.96 -11.81 28.92
N GLU A 14 14.27 -10.80 29.43
CA GLU A 14 13.05 -10.30 28.82
C GLU A 14 13.41 -9.85 27.41
N ASN A 15 12.97 -10.65 26.46
CA ASN A 15 13.00 -10.32 25.03
C ASN A 15 12.00 -9.19 24.81
N SER A 16 12.39 -7.95 25.14
CA SER A 16 11.61 -6.77 24.77
C SER A 16 11.75 -6.61 23.25
N SER A 17 10.87 -7.28 22.49
CA SER A 17 10.70 -6.98 21.09
C SER A 17 10.34 -5.51 20.97
N ALA A 18 11.18 -4.73 20.30
CA ALA A 18 10.88 -3.34 19.97
C ALA A 18 9.48 -3.28 19.32
N PRO A 19 8.71 -2.21 19.57
CA PRO A 19 7.38 -2.10 19.00
C PRO A 19 7.46 -2.23 17.47
N SER A 20 6.67 -3.15 16.91
CA SER A 20 6.60 -3.37 15.47
C SER A 20 6.30 -2.07 14.75
N ARG A 21 7.20 -1.61 13.87
CA ARG A 21 7.02 -0.40 13.10
C ARG A 21 6.25 -0.69 11.82
N THR A 22 5.31 0.18 11.54
CA THR A 22 4.44 0.08 10.36
C THR A 22 4.82 1.15 9.35
N LEU A 23 4.97 0.74 8.08
CA LEU A 23 5.13 1.64 6.94
C LEU A 23 3.89 1.51 6.04
N ILE A 24 3.38 2.64 5.56
CA ILE A 24 2.28 2.68 4.60
C ILE A 24 2.81 3.31 3.31
N ILE A 25 3.12 2.46 2.34
CA ILE A 25 3.54 2.85 1.00
C ILE A 25 2.29 2.97 0.14
N TYR A 26 2.15 4.06 -0.60
CA TYR A 26 1.03 4.20 -1.51
C TYR A 26 1.39 4.96 -2.78
N PHE A 27 0.77 4.54 -3.87
CA PHE A 27 0.73 5.29 -5.12
C PHE A 27 -0.68 5.82 -5.33
N SER A 28 -0.79 7.11 -5.61
CA SER A 28 -2.05 7.78 -5.88
C SER A 28 -1.83 8.88 -6.90
N GLN A 29 -2.58 8.83 -7.99
CA GLN A 29 -2.50 9.80 -9.07
C GLN A 29 -3.85 10.52 -9.19
N PRO A 30 -4.02 11.69 -8.54
CA PRO A 30 -5.22 12.49 -8.73
C PRO A 30 -5.24 13.02 -10.16
N GLU A 31 -6.38 12.84 -10.82
CA GLU A 31 -6.59 13.24 -12.21
C GLU A 31 -7.33 14.59 -12.28
N GLU A 32 -7.04 15.37 -13.32
CA GLU A 32 -7.85 16.53 -13.68
C GLU A 32 -9.08 16.07 -14.44
N MET A 33 -10.24 16.08 -13.78
CA MET A 33 -11.49 15.65 -14.39
C MET A 33 -12.31 16.84 -14.88
N LYS A 34 -12.86 16.71 -16.09
CA LYS A 34 -13.93 17.57 -16.54
C LYS A 34 -15.23 17.16 -15.83
N PRO A 35 -16.05 18.12 -15.34
CA PRO A 35 -17.35 17.78 -14.77
C PRO A 35 -18.18 16.93 -15.75
N GLY A 36 -18.63 15.77 -15.31
CA GLY A 36 -19.49 14.86 -16.07
C GLY A 36 -18.80 13.74 -16.86
N ALA A 37 -17.47 13.71 -16.93
CA ALA A 37 -16.73 12.67 -17.64
C ALA A 37 -16.13 11.64 -16.67
N VAL A 38 -16.92 10.72 -16.17
CA VAL A 38 -16.44 9.57 -15.41
C VAL A 38 -16.74 8.32 -16.21
N ASP A 39 -15.75 7.85 -16.96
CA ASP A 39 -15.86 6.48 -17.46
C ASP A 39 -15.26 5.48 -16.43
N GLY A 40 -15.68 4.22 -16.55
CA GLY A 40 -15.44 3.19 -15.54
C GLY A 40 -14.00 2.73 -15.35
N PHE A 41 -13.01 3.14 -16.15
CA PHE A 41 -11.77 2.40 -16.24
C PHE A 41 -10.55 3.05 -15.58
N SER A 42 -10.46 4.35 -15.47
CA SER A 42 -9.24 5.02 -15.03
C SER A 42 -9.37 5.97 -13.85
N GLY A 43 -10.58 6.42 -13.51
CA GLY A 43 -10.80 7.32 -12.38
C GLY A 43 -10.60 6.70 -10.99
N ALA A 44 -9.89 5.58 -10.88
CA ALA A 44 -9.68 4.88 -9.60
C ALA A 44 -8.86 5.67 -8.56
N SER A 45 -8.21 6.75 -8.99
CA SER A 45 -7.39 7.58 -8.11
C SER A 45 -8.05 8.90 -7.69
N VAL A 46 -9.27 9.19 -8.16
CA VAL A 46 -9.94 10.48 -7.87
C VAL A 46 -10.86 10.38 -6.68
N LEU A 47 -10.75 11.33 -5.75
CA LEU A 47 -11.71 11.50 -4.66
C LEU A 47 -12.80 12.49 -5.09
N GLN A 48 -14.05 12.06 -5.15
CA GLN A 48 -15.17 12.84 -5.70
C GLN A 48 -15.63 14.02 -4.82
N LYS A 49 -15.13 14.22 -3.62
CA LYS A 49 -15.56 15.32 -2.73
C LYS A 49 -14.46 16.34 -2.45
N ASN A 50 -14.69 17.55 -2.96
CA ASN A 50 -14.17 18.86 -2.48
C ASN A 50 -12.67 19.05 -2.22
N THR A 51 -11.81 18.09 -2.52
CA THR A 51 -10.35 18.25 -2.46
C THR A 51 -9.74 17.71 -3.73
N PRO A 52 -9.60 18.53 -4.78
CA PRO A 52 -9.12 18.07 -6.10
C PRO A 52 -7.68 17.54 -6.11
N GLU A 53 -6.98 17.65 -5.01
CA GLU A 53 -5.59 17.20 -4.89
C GLU A 53 -5.41 15.86 -4.15
N THR A 54 -6.47 15.35 -3.50
CA THR A 54 -6.38 14.09 -2.77
C THR A 54 -6.94 12.94 -3.61
N GLY A 55 -6.09 12.02 -3.99
CA GLY A 55 -6.51 10.81 -4.70
C GLY A 55 -7.16 9.79 -3.76
N SER A 56 -7.97 8.89 -4.33
CA SER A 56 -8.70 7.86 -3.58
C SER A 56 -7.77 6.95 -2.76
N THR A 57 -6.68 6.48 -3.35
CA THR A 57 -5.70 5.63 -2.64
C THR A 57 -5.00 6.37 -1.51
N GLN A 58 -4.68 7.66 -1.71
CA GLN A 58 -4.11 8.52 -0.68
C GLN A 58 -5.05 8.66 0.52
N PHE A 59 -6.33 8.87 0.28
CA PHE A 59 -7.32 8.98 1.34
C PHE A 59 -7.38 7.72 2.20
N VAL A 60 -7.41 6.54 1.57
CA VAL A 60 -7.38 5.25 2.29
C VAL A 60 -6.08 5.09 3.07
N ALA A 61 -4.92 5.45 2.50
CA ALA A 61 -3.63 5.42 3.20
C ALA A 61 -3.63 6.30 4.46
N GLN A 62 -4.23 7.48 4.40
CA GLN A 62 -4.37 8.37 5.55
C GLN A 62 -5.28 7.79 6.65
N LEU A 63 -6.35 7.07 6.26
CA LEU A 63 -7.20 6.38 7.23
C LEU A 63 -6.44 5.23 7.91
N ILE A 64 -5.65 4.46 7.17
CA ILE A 64 -4.78 3.40 7.74
C ILE A 64 -3.76 4.03 8.69
N GLN A 65 -3.15 5.16 8.31
CA GLN A 65 -2.20 5.86 9.19
C GLN A 65 -2.83 6.27 10.52
N LYS A 66 -4.06 6.78 10.52
CA LYS A 66 -4.77 7.14 11.75
C LYS A 66 -4.96 5.95 12.69
N GLN A 67 -5.11 4.74 12.15
CA GLN A 67 -5.31 3.53 12.95
C GLN A 67 -4.00 2.89 13.44
N THR A 68 -2.95 2.96 12.62
CA THR A 68 -1.68 2.26 12.87
C THR A 68 -0.60 3.15 13.46
N HIS A 69 -0.75 4.46 13.35
CA HIS A 69 0.29 5.47 13.62
C HIS A 69 1.60 5.20 12.85
N GLY A 70 1.51 4.51 11.70
CA GLY A 70 2.64 4.18 10.84
C GLY A 70 3.15 5.37 10.04
N ASP A 71 4.36 5.21 9.52
CA ASP A 71 4.96 6.20 8.63
C ASP A 71 4.31 6.12 7.25
N LEU A 72 4.04 7.28 6.62
CA LEU A 72 3.52 7.35 5.24
C LEU A 72 4.67 7.56 4.25
N TYR A 73 4.64 6.80 3.16
CA TYR A 73 5.51 7.03 2.01
C TYR A 73 4.68 7.05 0.72
N ARG A 74 4.68 8.20 0.05
CA ARG A 74 4.04 8.36 -1.25
C ARG A 74 5.01 8.00 -2.37
N ILE A 75 4.60 7.09 -3.24
CA ILE A 75 5.32 6.80 -4.47
C ILE A 75 5.06 7.93 -5.47
N GLU A 76 6.14 8.50 -5.99
CA GLU A 76 6.13 9.40 -7.13
C GLU A 76 7.05 8.83 -8.22
N THR A 77 6.72 9.07 -9.47
CA THR A 77 7.54 8.63 -10.61
C THR A 77 8.40 9.76 -11.16
N ALA A 78 9.50 9.39 -11.79
CA ALA A 78 10.35 10.28 -12.54
C ALA A 78 10.53 9.74 -13.97
N PRO A 79 9.90 10.39 -15.01
CA PRO A 79 9.05 11.57 -14.95
C PRO A 79 7.68 11.34 -14.30
N PRO A 80 6.99 12.40 -13.84
CA PRO A 80 5.66 12.26 -13.26
C PRO A 80 4.64 11.86 -14.32
N TYR A 81 3.62 11.11 -13.88
CA TYR A 81 2.47 10.79 -14.74
C TYR A 81 1.67 12.04 -15.12
N PRO A 82 1.09 12.06 -16.32
CA PRO A 82 0.19 13.15 -16.72
C PRO A 82 -1.05 13.19 -15.82
N ARG A 83 -1.57 14.39 -15.58
CA ARG A 83 -2.80 14.58 -14.78
C ARG A 83 -4.08 14.50 -15.62
N GLN A 84 -3.97 14.72 -16.93
CA GLN A 84 -5.09 14.58 -17.85
C GLN A 84 -5.45 13.11 -18.04
N HIS A 85 -6.72 12.78 -17.87
CA HIS A 85 -7.28 11.45 -17.94
C HIS A 85 -6.82 10.65 -19.18
N ASP A 86 -7.12 11.16 -20.40
CA ASP A 86 -6.78 10.46 -21.65
C ASP A 86 -5.28 10.25 -21.85
N ALA A 87 -4.48 11.20 -21.39
CA ALA A 87 -3.02 11.08 -21.47
C ALA A 87 -2.51 10.03 -20.48
N LEU A 88 -3.06 9.99 -19.27
CA LEU A 88 -2.73 8.98 -18.26
C LEU A 88 -3.10 7.58 -18.73
N LEU A 89 -4.30 7.41 -19.32
CA LEU A 89 -4.75 6.14 -19.90
C LEU A 89 -3.76 5.58 -20.90
N ARG A 90 -3.36 6.42 -21.88
CA ARG A 90 -2.40 6.01 -22.92
C ARG A 90 -1.03 5.64 -22.36
N VAL A 91 -0.54 6.40 -21.38
CA VAL A 91 0.75 6.10 -20.73
C VAL A 91 0.66 4.77 -19.97
N ALA A 92 -0.37 4.59 -19.15
CA ALA A 92 -0.56 3.37 -18.36
C ALA A 92 -0.72 2.13 -19.25
N GLU A 93 -1.49 2.23 -20.33
CA GLU A 93 -1.66 1.14 -21.31
C GLU A 93 -0.35 0.79 -22.00
N LYS A 94 0.39 1.81 -22.47
CA LYS A 94 1.70 1.61 -23.11
C LYS A 94 2.70 0.96 -22.16
N GLU A 95 2.76 1.41 -20.91
CA GLU A 95 3.64 0.82 -19.89
C GLU A 95 3.32 -0.65 -19.66
N GLN A 96 2.04 -1.01 -19.59
CA GLN A 96 1.63 -2.40 -19.45
C GLN A 96 2.01 -3.23 -20.68
N GLN A 97 1.72 -2.75 -21.89
CA GLN A 97 2.05 -3.45 -23.14
C GLN A 97 3.55 -3.68 -23.33
N THR A 98 4.38 -2.73 -22.91
CA THR A 98 5.83 -2.80 -23.01
C THR A 98 6.49 -3.41 -21.76
N ASN A 99 5.71 -3.83 -20.78
CA ASN A 99 6.21 -4.29 -19.48
C ASN A 99 7.22 -3.31 -18.86
N ALA A 100 6.92 -2.01 -18.94
CA ALA A 100 7.79 -0.94 -18.49
C ALA A 100 8.01 -0.97 -16.96
N ARG A 101 9.13 -0.38 -16.53
CA ARG A 101 9.45 -0.21 -15.11
C ARG A 101 9.73 1.27 -14.83
N PRO A 102 8.69 2.09 -14.66
CA PRO A 102 8.87 3.50 -14.31
C PRO A 102 9.73 3.66 -13.06
N SER A 103 10.65 4.61 -13.11
CA SER A 103 11.54 4.87 -11.98
C SER A 103 10.81 5.56 -10.84
N LEU A 104 11.08 5.15 -9.60
CA LEU A 104 10.69 5.89 -8.43
C LEU A 104 11.51 7.18 -8.34
N LYS A 105 10.86 8.30 -8.06
CA LYS A 105 11.53 9.62 -7.93
C LYS A 105 12.47 9.66 -6.72
N THR A 106 12.08 9.01 -5.63
CA THR A 106 12.87 8.89 -4.40
C THR A 106 12.98 7.42 -3.99
N PRO A 107 14.09 7.00 -3.39
CA PRO A 107 14.19 5.64 -2.84
C PRO A 107 13.24 5.47 -1.65
N LEU A 108 12.86 4.23 -1.36
CA LEU A 108 12.14 3.88 -0.14
C LEU A 108 12.99 4.20 1.11
N PRO A 109 12.35 4.44 2.26
CA PRO A 109 13.04 4.42 3.54
C PRO A 109 13.64 3.02 3.79
N ASP A 110 14.62 2.94 4.67
CA ASP A 110 15.22 1.66 5.04
C ASP A 110 14.17 0.70 5.61
N LEU A 111 13.82 -0.34 4.84
CA LEU A 111 12.81 -1.32 5.20
C LEU A 111 13.20 -2.18 6.40
N SER A 112 14.48 -2.24 6.80
CA SER A 112 14.91 -2.96 8.00
C SER A 112 14.26 -2.42 9.28
N ASN A 113 13.82 -1.18 9.26
CA ASN A 113 13.13 -0.54 10.38
C ASN A 113 11.64 -0.91 10.51
N TYR A 114 11.09 -1.71 9.60
CA TYR A 114 9.65 -2.00 9.54
C TYR A 114 9.38 -3.51 9.48
N ASP A 115 8.36 -3.95 10.19
CA ASP A 115 7.90 -5.34 10.19
C ASP A 115 6.63 -5.53 9.38
N THR A 116 5.78 -4.49 9.38
CA THR A 116 4.48 -4.48 8.70
C THR A 116 4.46 -3.35 7.67
N ILE A 117 4.17 -3.71 6.42
CA ILE A 117 4.16 -2.77 5.30
C ILE A 117 2.81 -2.87 4.58
N TYR A 118 2.03 -1.81 4.68
CA TYR A 118 0.84 -1.64 3.85
C TYR A 118 1.27 -1.12 2.49
N VAL A 119 0.71 -1.67 1.41
CA VAL A 119 1.01 -1.21 0.04
C VAL A 119 -0.29 -0.92 -0.69
N GLY A 120 -0.50 0.36 -1.00
CA GLY A 120 -1.71 0.88 -1.64
C GLY A 120 -1.49 1.33 -3.07
N TYR A 121 -2.44 0.96 -3.95
CA TYR A 121 -2.40 1.33 -5.36
C TYR A 121 -3.81 1.31 -5.99
N PRO A 122 -4.04 2.13 -7.02
CA PRO A 122 -5.22 1.96 -7.87
C PRO A 122 -5.06 0.75 -8.79
N ILE A 123 -6.16 0.18 -9.25
CA ILE A 123 -6.12 -0.82 -10.33
C ILE A 123 -6.25 -0.11 -11.68
N TRP A 124 -5.23 -0.26 -12.52
CA TRP A 124 -5.18 0.26 -13.87
C TRP A 124 -5.11 -0.89 -14.89
N TRP A 125 -5.98 -0.88 -15.88
CA TRP A 125 -5.99 -1.92 -16.91
C TRP A 125 -5.93 -3.35 -16.34
N TYR A 126 -6.76 -3.63 -15.32
CA TYR A 126 -6.89 -4.93 -14.65
C TYR A 126 -5.63 -5.44 -13.95
N THR A 127 -4.69 -4.57 -13.61
CA THR A 127 -3.50 -4.92 -12.81
C THR A 127 -3.03 -3.72 -11.97
N MET A 128 -1.92 -3.88 -11.26
CA MET A 128 -1.22 -2.78 -10.59
C MET A 128 -0.60 -1.84 -11.61
N PRO A 129 -0.49 -0.53 -11.35
CA PRO A 129 0.34 0.38 -12.13
C PRO A 129 1.78 -0.13 -12.21
N MET A 130 2.44 0.08 -13.35
CA MET A 130 3.77 -0.50 -13.58
C MET A 130 4.84 -0.01 -12.60
N VAL A 131 4.66 1.17 -11.99
CA VAL A 131 5.52 1.66 -10.90
C VAL A 131 5.46 0.78 -9.65
N ILE A 132 4.37 0.05 -9.42
CA ILE A 132 4.26 -0.90 -8.30
C ILE A 132 5.09 -2.17 -8.59
N TYR A 133 5.21 -2.58 -9.85
CA TYR A 133 6.16 -3.63 -10.24
C TYR A 133 7.61 -3.16 -10.00
N SER A 134 7.94 -1.91 -10.38
CA SER A 134 9.25 -1.32 -10.06
C SER A 134 9.52 -1.34 -8.56
N LEU A 135 8.54 -0.97 -7.74
CA LEU A 135 8.64 -0.98 -6.28
C LEU A 135 9.06 -2.37 -5.76
N PHE A 136 8.33 -3.41 -6.15
CA PHE A 136 8.57 -4.76 -5.64
C PHE A 136 9.82 -5.40 -6.23
N GLU A 137 10.21 -5.09 -7.46
CA GLU A 137 11.42 -5.64 -8.08
C GLU A 137 12.72 -5.00 -7.57
N GLN A 138 12.65 -3.73 -7.14
CA GLN A 138 13.82 -2.98 -6.69
C GLN A 138 14.07 -3.06 -5.18
N ASN A 139 13.12 -3.60 -4.41
CA ASN A 139 13.22 -3.64 -2.95
C ASN A 139 12.89 -5.04 -2.41
N ASP A 140 13.59 -5.42 -1.35
CA ASP A 140 13.41 -6.71 -0.70
C ASP A 140 12.44 -6.60 0.48
N PHE A 141 11.33 -7.34 0.39
CA PHE A 141 10.32 -7.45 1.43
C PHE A 141 10.40 -8.78 2.20
N ALA A 142 11.50 -9.52 2.08
CA ALA A 142 11.68 -10.80 2.76
C ALA A 142 11.47 -10.66 4.28
N GLY A 143 10.68 -11.58 4.85
CA GLY A 143 10.35 -11.58 6.28
C GLY A 143 9.36 -10.50 6.73
N LYS A 144 8.99 -9.55 5.87
CA LYS A 144 8.01 -8.50 6.18
C LYS A 144 6.58 -9.01 6.00
N THR A 145 5.65 -8.47 6.79
CA THR A 145 4.22 -8.66 6.55
C THR A 145 3.75 -7.61 5.57
N VAL A 146 3.35 -8.03 4.37
CA VAL A 146 2.86 -7.14 3.30
C VAL A 146 1.35 -7.21 3.23
N ILE A 147 0.70 -6.06 3.39
CA ILE A 147 -0.77 -5.92 3.47
C ILE A 147 -1.25 -5.00 2.34
N PRO A 148 -1.73 -5.56 1.21
CA PRO A 148 -2.20 -4.75 0.10
C PRO A 148 -3.55 -4.10 0.35
N PHE A 149 -3.73 -2.90 -0.21
CA PHE A 149 -5.04 -2.25 -0.33
C PHE A 149 -5.18 -1.55 -1.68
N THR A 150 -6.37 -1.58 -2.25
CA THR A 150 -6.62 -1.04 -3.59
C THR A 150 -7.83 -0.13 -3.64
N THR A 151 -7.78 0.81 -4.58
CA THR A 151 -8.93 1.53 -5.08
C THR A 151 -9.15 1.17 -6.55
N HIS A 152 -10.40 1.12 -7.01
CA HIS A 152 -10.69 0.59 -8.34
C HIS A 152 -11.99 1.15 -8.94
N GLY A 153 -12.14 1.04 -10.25
CA GLY A 153 -13.36 1.37 -10.99
C GLY A 153 -14.32 0.18 -11.25
N GLY A 154 -14.12 -0.96 -10.57
CA GLY A 154 -14.89 -2.19 -10.74
C GLY A 154 -14.06 -3.47 -10.71
N SER A 155 -12.76 -3.39 -10.98
CA SER A 155 -11.85 -4.55 -11.12
C SER A 155 -11.41 -5.16 -9.78
N ARG A 156 -11.79 -4.57 -8.65
CA ARG A 156 -11.42 -5.02 -7.30
C ARG A 156 -9.89 -5.14 -7.15
N LEU A 157 -9.41 -6.34 -6.79
CA LEU A 157 -7.97 -6.64 -6.64
C LEU A 157 -7.32 -7.07 -7.96
N ALA A 158 -8.13 -7.41 -8.97
CA ALA A 158 -7.67 -8.00 -10.23
C ALA A 158 -6.69 -9.16 -9.99
N ASP A 159 -5.52 -9.15 -10.63
CA ASP A 159 -4.48 -10.17 -10.46
C ASP A 159 -3.38 -9.79 -9.46
N SER A 160 -3.50 -8.64 -8.81
CA SER A 160 -2.40 -7.99 -8.06
C SER A 160 -1.81 -8.86 -6.95
N LEU A 161 -2.63 -9.57 -6.17
CA LEU A 161 -2.13 -10.44 -5.11
C LEU A 161 -1.23 -11.56 -5.65
N ARG A 162 -1.60 -12.14 -6.79
CA ARG A 162 -0.81 -13.17 -7.44
C ARG A 162 0.54 -12.62 -7.94
N GLN A 163 0.55 -11.40 -8.48
CA GLN A 163 1.77 -10.75 -8.93
C GLN A 163 2.70 -10.43 -7.76
N ILE A 164 2.17 -9.88 -6.65
CA ILE A 164 2.96 -9.61 -5.45
C ILE A 164 3.57 -10.91 -4.90
N ALA A 165 2.78 -11.98 -4.78
CA ALA A 165 3.28 -13.27 -4.29
C ALA A 165 4.41 -13.84 -5.15
N ARG A 166 4.37 -13.63 -6.48
CA ARG A 166 5.44 -14.06 -7.40
C ARG A 166 6.71 -13.24 -7.23
N MET A 167 6.58 -11.93 -7.08
CA MET A 167 7.73 -11.02 -6.96
C MET A 167 8.39 -11.10 -5.58
N GLN A 168 7.60 -11.39 -4.55
CA GLN A 168 8.05 -11.38 -3.15
C GLN A 168 7.69 -12.70 -2.43
N PRO A 169 8.25 -13.84 -2.87
CA PRO A 169 7.88 -15.15 -2.33
C PRO A 169 8.31 -15.35 -0.87
N GLN A 170 9.22 -14.54 -0.35
CA GLN A 170 9.70 -14.59 1.03
C GLN A 170 8.99 -13.59 1.95
N ALA A 171 8.12 -12.74 1.41
CA ALA A 171 7.27 -11.87 2.22
C ALA A 171 6.05 -12.66 2.74
N ARG A 172 5.55 -12.26 3.89
CA ARG A 172 4.26 -12.74 4.42
C ARG A 172 3.13 -11.91 3.83
N LEU A 173 2.61 -12.34 2.70
CA LEU A 173 1.52 -11.64 2.02
C LEU A 173 0.18 -11.92 2.71
N VAL A 174 -0.48 -10.86 3.20
CA VAL A 174 -1.84 -10.92 3.73
C VAL A 174 -2.83 -10.89 2.56
N THR A 175 -3.51 -12.01 2.32
CA THR A 175 -4.46 -12.15 1.21
C THR A 175 -5.82 -11.51 1.46
N ARG A 176 -6.14 -11.17 2.73
CA ARG A 176 -7.32 -10.37 3.10
C ARG A 176 -7.05 -8.89 2.81
N ALA A 177 -6.81 -8.57 1.55
CA ALA A 177 -6.56 -7.21 1.10
C ALA A 177 -7.85 -6.37 1.10
N LEU A 178 -7.71 -5.06 1.37
CA LEU A 178 -8.81 -4.11 1.23
C LEU A 178 -8.99 -3.73 -0.24
N SER A 179 -10.24 -3.64 -0.68
CA SER A 179 -10.56 -3.21 -2.03
C SER A 179 -11.79 -2.31 -1.98
N ILE A 180 -11.62 -1.03 -2.30
CA ILE A 180 -12.68 -0.02 -2.23
C ILE A 180 -12.93 0.54 -3.62
N SER A 181 -14.20 0.54 -4.03
CA SER A 181 -14.61 1.20 -5.28
C SER A 181 -14.39 2.72 -5.16
N ARG A 182 -13.91 3.34 -6.24
CA ARG A 182 -13.80 4.80 -6.34
C ARG A 182 -15.14 5.52 -6.10
N ASN A 183 -16.26 4.86 -6.44
CA ASN A 183 -17.59 5.42 -6.24
C ASN A 183 -17.99 5.45 -4.77
N ASP A 184 -17.41 4.56 -3.97
CA ASP A 184 -17.75 4.38 -2.55
C ASP A 184 -16.71 5.00 -1.61
N VAL A 185 -15.49 5.28 -2.11
CA VAL A 185 -14.34 5.71 -1.27
C VAL A 185 -14.60 6.96 -0.43
N SER A 186 -15.49 7.85 -0.88
CA SER A 186 -15.90 9.05 -0.13
C SER A 186 -17.15 8.82 0.73
N GLY A 187 -17.63 7.58 0.82
CA GLY A 187 -18.80 7.22 1.62
C GLY A 187 -18.56 7.41 3.13
N PRO A 188 -19.61 7.70 3.90
CA PRO A 188 -19.52 7.96 5.34
C PRO A 188 -19.03 6.74 6.12
N ASP A 189 -19.27 5.53 5.61
CA ASP A 189 -18.93 4.26 6.28
C ASP A 189 -17.48 3.82 6.04
N VAL A 190 -16.78 4.40 5.07
CA VAL A 190 -15.42 4.00 4.70
C VAL A 190 -14.42 4.12 5.86
N PRO A 191 -14.43 5.16 6.69
CA PRO A 191 -13.52 5.21 7.83
C PRO A 191 -13.72 4.02 8.80
N ALA A 192 -14.96 3.64 9.10
CA ALA A 192 -15.26 2.50 9.96
C ALA A 192 -14.87 1.16 9.30
N GLN A 193 -15.10 1.03 8.00
CA GLN A 193 -14.67 -0.15 7.22
C GLN A 193 -13.16 -0.33 7.26
N VAL A 194 -12.39 0.74 7.05
CA VAL A 194 -10.92 0.70 7.10
C VAL A 194 -10.45 0.35 8.51
N GLU A 195 -11.01 0.97 9.55
CA GLU A 195 -10.68 0.67 10.94
C GLU A 195 -10.90 -0.81 11.27
N GLN A 196 -12.06 -1.34 10.92
CA GLN A 196 -12.39 -2.74 11.17
C GLN A 196 -11.45 -3.68 10.41
N TRP A 197 -11.13 -3.37 9.15
CA TRP A 197 -10.21 -4.15 8.35
C TRP A 197 -8.78 -4.13 8.93
N VAL A 198 -8.26 -2.97 9.33
CA VAL A 198 -6.94 -2.84 9.96
C VAL A 198 -6.85 -3.73 11.20
N LYS A 199 -7.87 -3.73 12.07
CA LYS A 199 -7.92 -4.60 13.28
C LYS A 199 -7.86 -6.10 12.93
N GLN A 200 -8.37 -6.49 11.76
CA GLN A 200 -8.38 -7.90 11.32
C GLN A 200 -7.07 -8.37 10.70
N VAL A 201 -6.33 -7.46 10.05
CA VAL A 201 -5.13 -7.81 9.27
C VAL A 201 -3.83 -7.44 9.98
N GLN A 202 -3.88 -6.53 10.94
CA GLN A 202 -2.70 -6.16 11.71
C GLN A 202 -2.21 -7.38 12.51
N PRO A 203 -0.90 -7.72 12.45
CA PRO A 203 -0.35 -8.80 13.25
C PRO A 203 -0.67 -8.57 14.73
N GLN A 204 -1.24 -9.58 15.37
CA GLN A 204 -1.45 -9.54 16.83
C GLN A 204 -0.08 -9.57 17.51
N ARG A 205 0.10 -8.72 18.49
CA ARG A 205 1.31 -8.62 19.32
C ARG A 205 1.44 -9.77 20.27
#